data_fb554dc16595d21a2f78381d943c2f81
#
_entry.id   fb554dc16595d21a2f78381d943c2f81
#
_cell.length_a   1.000
_cell.length_b   1.000
_cell.length_c   1.000
_cell.angle_alpha   90.00
_cell.angle_beta   90.00
_cell.angle_gamma   90.00
#
_symmetry.space_group_name_H-M   'P 1'
#
loop_
_entity.id
_entity.type
_entity.pdbx_description
1 polymer ?
#
loop_
_entity_poly.entity_id
_entity_poly.type
_entity_poly.pdbx_seq_one_letter_code
_entity_poly.pdbx_strand_id
1 'polypeptide(L)'
;MEKLNQVLLNEDIRVGADLDAWFARGGGEGLAKALGDPTAIIGQIEQADLRGMGGAGFPTHRKWTPVAAAADGDKFIICNGNEDEPGTFKDRFLLEHTPHQVIEGALIAAIATRANHVVLYVNPHQERSLAVTREAVRQWQAHPRFAEIGPLSGGALSLQVVPSSGLYIGGEETAVIASIEGGFPFPRRKPPFPAQQGVRGAPTVVNNTETLAHVPGILRHGAQWYRSLGIGSATGTKLYSLSGDVLRPGLYELAMGTSLESLVFGHGGGMLQGKEFKAVFTGGPSNTLLTKRDLDVALDFDAVRQRRSRLGTGAMIVVSEGTSIVRKVAEYVSFFAQGSCGQCPPCKGGTFQLMRLLNRIDTGRGVRTDLEALENLCRILPGSGRCGLIDGAVTVVDSSLRQFREEYEALLMA
;
A
#
# COMPACT_ATOMS: atom_id res chain seq x y z
N MET A 1 3.05 16.95 -23.69
CA MET A 1 2.97 16.24 -22.39
C MET A 1 3.92 16.97 -21.45
N GLU A 2 3.37 17.66 -20.46
CA GLU A 2 4.20 18.23 -19.41
C GLU A 2 5.04 17.10 -18.80
N LYS A 3 6.35 17.36 -18.62
CA LYS A 3 7.18 16.50 -17.77
C LYS A 3 6.55 16.57 -16.38
N LEU A 4 5.79 15.54 -16.03
CA LEU A 4 5.36 15.35 -14.67
C LEU A 4 6.58 15.47 -13.77
N ASN A 5 6.47 16.24 -12.70
CA ASN A 5 7.48 16.31 -11.65
C ASN A 5 7.53 14.94 -10.96
N GLN A 6 8.22 13.98 -11.58
CA GLN A 6 8.35 12.63 -11.07
C GLN A 6 9.29 12.63 -9.88
N VAL A 7 8.75 12.32 -8.72
CA VAL A 7 9.49 12.20 -7.46
C VAL A 7 10.05 10.79 -7.30
N LEU A 8 9.28 9.78 -7.71
CA LEU A 8 9.57 8.36 -7.49
C LEU A 8 9.95 7.61 -8.77
N LEU A 9 9.35 7.98 -9.91
CA LEU A 9 9.60 7.31 -11.19
C LEU A 9 10.59 8.07 -12.11
N ASN A 10 11.32 9.05 -11.58
CA ASN A 10 12.35 9.74 -12.34
C ASN A 10 13.43 8.75 -12.79
N GLU A 11 13.69 8.70 -14.12
CA GLU A 11 14.66 7.78 -14.70
C GLU A 11 16.09 8.07 -14.25
N ASP A 12 16.41 9.32 -13.99
CA ASP A 12 17.76 9.75 -13.57
C ASP A 12 18.18 9.14 -12.23
N ILE A 13 17.23 8.80 -11.36
CA ILE A 13 17.51 8.22 -10.04
C ILE A 13 17.35 6.70 -9.98
N ARG A 14 17.06 6.04 -11.10
CA ARG A 14 16.96 4.56 -11.18
C ARG A 14 18.35 3.94 -11.23
N VAL A 15 19.01 3.91 -10.11
CA VAL A 15 20.40 3.44 -9.99
C VAL A 15 20.52 2.01 -9.46
N GLY A 16 19.39 1.36 -9.14
CA GLY A 16 19.43 0.05 -8.48
C GLY A 16 20.19 0.12 -7.15
N ALA A 17 21.07 -0.82 -6.90
CA ALA A 17 21.84 -0.89 -5.66
C ALA A 17 23.11 -0.03 -5.65
N ASP A 18 23.37 0.79 -6.66
CA ASP A 18 24.60 1.62 -6.75
C ASP A 18 24.45 2.89 -5.89
N LEU A 19 25.03 2.88 -4.68
CA LEU A 19 24.94 3.99 -3.72
C LEU A 19 25.75 5.21 -4.16
N ASP A 20 26.89 5.02 -4.82
CA ASP A 20 27.70 6.12 -5.31
C ASP A 20 26.97 6.87 -6.43
N ALA A 21 26.32 6.14 -7.33
CA ALA A 21 25.46 6.72 -8.35
C ALA A 21 24.25 7.45 -7.74
N TRP A 22 23.68 6.96 -6.63
CA TRP A 22 22.61 7.65 -5.90
C TRP A 22 23.08 9.02 -5.40
N PHE A 23 24.22 9.08 -4.71
CA PHE A 23 24.77 10.34 -4.21
C PHE A 23 25.17 11.30 -5.37
N ALA A 24 25.76 10.79 -6.43
CA ALA A 24 26.13 11.58 -7.60
C ALA A 24 24.92 12.26 -8.29
N ARG A 25 23.71 11.73 -8.08
CA ARG A 25 22.46 12.27 -8.65
C ARG A 25 21.64 13.08 -7.63
N GLY A 26 22.27 13.50 -6.54
CA GLY A 26 21.66 14.35 -5.51
C GLY A 26 20.91 13.56 -4.42
N GLY A 27 21.06 12.24 -4.36
CA GLY A 27 20.63 11.45 -3.23
C GLY A 27 21.41 11.81 -1.96
N GLY A 28 20.82 11.56 -0.80
CA GLY A 28 21.41 11.91 0.49
C GLY A 28 21.24 13.38 0.91
N GLU A 29 20.73 14.26 0.05
CA GLU A 29 20.48 15.66 0.43
C GLU A 29 19.37 15.79 1.48
N GLY A 30 18.31 14.96 1.38
CA GLY A 30 17.25 14.88 2.40
C GLY A 30 17.81 14.43 3.74
N LEU A 31 18.65 13.40 3.71
CA LEU A 31 19.34 12.90 4.91
C LEU A 31 20.29 13.94 5.51
N ALA A 32 21.04 14.68 4.68
CA ALA A 32 21.93 15.75 5.16
C ALA A 32 21.16 16.83 5.92
N LYS A 33 19.97 17.23 5.44
CA LYS A 33 19.08 18.16 6.15
C LYS A 33 18.54 17.56 7.45
N ALA A 34 18.16 16.29 7.45
CA ALA A 34 17.70 15.59 8.65
C ALA A 34 18.79 15.51 9.73
N LEU A 35 20.05 15.28 9.35
CA LEU A 35 21.21 15.31 10.25
C LEU A 35 21.46 16.71 10.83
N GLY A 36 21.23 17.76 10.03
CA GLY A 36 21.43 19.15 10.45
C GLY A 36 20.35 19.66 11.43
N ASP A 37 19.11 19.22 11.30
CA ASP A 37 18.01 19.60 12.20
C ASP A 37 17.02 18.41 12.39
N PRO A 38 17.35 17.47 13.28
CA PRO A 38 16.50 16.32 13.58
C PRO A 38 15.13 16.71 14.14
N THR A 39 15.02 17.86 14.81
CA THR A 39 13.79 18.27 15.51
C THR A 39 12.72 18.78 14.55
N ALA A 40 13.10 19.28 13.39
CA ALA A 40 12.18 19.80 12.38
C ALA A 40 11.51 18.69 11.53
N ILE A 41 12.04 17.47 11.52
CA ILE A 41 11.63 16.42 10.58
C ILE A 41 10.13 16.12 10.66
N ILE A 42 9.62 15.80 11.86
CA ILE A 42 8.20 15.44 12.03
C ILE A 42 7.30 16.59 11.63
N GLY A 43 7.66 17.84 11.98
CA GLY A 43 6.93 19.04 11.60
C GLY A 43 6.90 19.25 10.09
N GLN A 44 7.98 18.95 9.36
CA GLN A 44 7.98 19.02 7.90
C GLN A 44 7.10 17.95 7.26
N ILE A 45 7.09 16.72 7.80
CA ILE A 45 6.21 15.64 7.33
C ILE A 45 4.74 15.97 7.61
N GLU A 46 4.42 16.59 8.75
CA GLU A 46 3.08 17.09 9.07
C GLU A 46 2.64 18.19 8.10
N GLN A 47 3.48 19.23 7.92
CA GLN A 47 3.21 20.33 7.01
C GLN A 47 3.06 19.87 5.54
N ALA A 48 3.78 18.84 5.12
CA ALA A 48 3.64 18.22 3.81
C ALA A 48 2.31 17.46 3.66
N ASP A 49 1.65 17.12 4.76
CA ASP A 49 0.49 16.21 4.80
C ASP A 49 0.77 14.87 4.14
N LEU A 50 1.96 14.30 4.39
CA LEU A 50 2.31 12.99 3.86
C LEU A 50 1.42 11.93 4.50
N ARG A 51 0.64 11.25 3.67
CA ARG A 51 -0.26 10.15 4.08
C ARG A 51 0.34 8.79 3.75
N GLY A 52 -0.05 7.76 4.49
CA GLY A 52 0.41 6.40 4.27
C GLY A 52 -0.08 5.82 2.95
N MET A 53 0.85 5.45 2.06
CA MET A 53 0.59 4.97 0.69
C MET A 53 0.32 3.46 0.60
N GLY A 54 0.33 2.75 1.73
CA GLY A 54 0.06 1.31 1.78
C GLY A 54 -1.42 0.92 1.84
N GLY A 55 -2.34 1.89 1.74
CA GLY A 55 -3.78 1.61 1.64
C GLY A 55 -4.68 2.48 2.50
N ALA A 56 -4.36 2.70 3.77
CA ALA A 56 -5.25 3.37 4.72
C ALA A 56 -5.23 4.90 4.64
N GLY A 57 -4.24 5.53 4.02
CA GLY A 57 -4.11 6.98 3.96
C GLY A 57 -3.93 7.65 5.34
N PHE A 58 -3.40 6.92 6.32
CA PHE A 58 -3.21 7.45 7.67
C PHE A 58 -2.06 8.48 7.69
N PRO A 59 -2.21 9.65 8.34
CA PRO A 59 -1.17 10.67 8.38
C PRO A 59 0.15 10.14 8.98
N THR A 60 1.24 10.26 8.24
CA THR A 60 2.54 9.64 8.60
C THR A 60 3.09 10.21 9.90
N HIS A 61 3.03 11.55 10.11
CA HIS A 61 3.49 12.19 11.34
C HIS A 61 2.81 11.62 12.59
N ARG A 62 1.52 11.24 12.51
CA ARG A 62 0.77 10.66 13.65
C ARG A 62 1.25 9.28 14.05
N LYS A 63 1.95 8.56 13.17
CA LYS A 63 2.64 7.31 13.53
C LYS A 63 4.00 7.59 14.17
N TRP A 64 4.70 8.62 13.71
CA TRP A 64 6.05 8.95 14.17
C TRP A 64 6.06 9.66 15.53
N THR A 65 5.15 10.61 15.76
CA THR A 65 5.10 11.42 16.96
C THR A 65 5.06 10.59 18.27
N PRO A 66 4.20 9.58 18.44
CA PRO A 66 4.19 8.81 19.69
C PRO A 66 5.44 7.96 19.88
N VAL A 67 6.09 7.49 18.80
CA VAL A 67 7.36 6.75 18.88
C VAL A 67 8.50 7.69 19.24
N ALA A 68 8.53 8.90 18.68
CA ALA A 68 9.50 9.93 19.06
C ALA A 68 9.38 10.32 20.53
N ALA A 69 8.15 10.47 21.03
CA ALA A 69 7.86 10.85 22.41
C ALA A 69 8.05 9.71 23.43
N ALA A 70 8.20 8.46 22.98
CA ALA A 70 8.43 7.33 23.88
C ALA A 70 9.80 7.43 24.55
N ALA A 71 9.92 6.84 25.76
CA ALA A 71 11.16 6.78 26.50
C ALA A 71 12.30 6.20 25.66
N ASP A 72 13.53 6.52 26.05
CA ASP A 72 14.74 5.96 25.42
C ASP A 72 14.81 4.43 25.59
N GLY A 73 15.37 3.77 24.63
CA GLY A 73 15.44 2.32 24.52
C GLY A 73 15.29 1.88 23.06
N ASP A 74 15.09 0.60 22.85
CA ASP A 74 14.88 0.06 21.52
C ASP A 74 13.60 0.61 20.90
N LYS A 75 13.72 1.10 19.66
CA LYS A 75 12.61 1.55 18.82
C LYS A 75 12.84 1.08 17.39
N PHE A 76 11.76 0.80 16.68
CA PHE A 76 11.83 0.18 15.36
C PHE A 76 11.17 1.03 14.28
N ILE A 77 11.84 1.14 13.14
CA ILE A 77 11.25 1.57 11.87
C ILE A 77 11.16 0.35 10.96
N ILE A 78 9.96 0.04 10.51
CA ILE A 78 9.72 -1.05 9.56
C ILE A 78 9.25 -0.46 8.25
N CYS A 79 10.03 -0.69 7.19
CA CYS A 79 9.62 -0.50 5.81
C CYS A 79 8.86 -1.75 5.37
N ASN A 80 7.55 -1.65 5.21
CA ASN A 80 6.70 -2.75 4.79
C ASN A 80 6.66 -2.83 3.26
N GLY A 81 7.45 -3.71 2.70
CA GLY A 81 7.51 -4.09 1.29
C GLY A 81 6.88 -5.47 1.00
N ASN A 82 5.98 -5.95 1.87
CA ASN A 82 5.19 -7.15 1.60
C ASN A 82 4.02 -6.82 0.67
N GLU A 83 4.33 -6.68 -0.61
CA GLU A 83 3.37 -6.29 -1.64
C GLU A 83 2.67 -7.52 -2.23
N ASP A 84 1.46 -7.80 -1.75
CA ASP A 84 0.63 -8.94 -2.17
C ASP A 84 -0.81 -8.54 -2.53
N GLU A 85 -1.20 -7.25 -2.43
CA GLU A 85 -2.53 -6.81 -2.87
C GLU A 85 -2.66 -7.01 -4.38
N PRO A 86 -3.69 -7.75 -4.88
CA PRO A 86 -3.86 -8.00 -6.30
C PRO A 86 -3.90 -6.70 -7.13
N GLY A 87 -3.16 -6.69 -8.23
CA GLY A 87 -3.02 -5.53 -9.11
C GLY A 87 -2.01 -4.47 -8.63
N THR A 88 -1.34 -4.66 -7.49
CA THR A 88 -0.31 -3.76 -6.98
C THR A 88 1.09 -4.24 -7.39
N PHE A 89 1.91 -3.34 -7.97
CA PHE A 89 3.30 -3.63 -8.37
C PHE A 89 4.23 -2.40 -8.27
N LYS A 90 3.94 -1.50 -7.34
CA LYS A 90 4.67 -0.25 -7.12
C LYS A 90 5.85 -0.39 -6.16
N ASP A 91 5.69 -1.17 -5.09
CA ASP A 91 6.71 -1.30 -4.04
C ASP A 91 7.90 -2.13 -4.53
N ARG A 92 7.65 -3.21 -5.29
CA ARG A 92 8.70 -3.96 -5.97
C ARG A 92 9.49 -3.10 -6.95
N PHE A 93 8.81 -2.21 -7.69
CA PHE A 93 9.49 -1.29 -8.58
C PHE A 93 10.47 -0.37 -7.83
N LEU A 94 10.03 0.23 -6.71
CA LEU A 94 10.88 1.10 -5.91
C LEU A 94 12.08 0.34 -5.31
N LEU A 95 11.86 -0.87 -4.79
CA LEU A 95 12.91 -1.69 -4.20
C LEU A 95 13.92 -2.20 -5.24
N GLU A 96 13.53 -2.34 -6.50
CA GLU A 96 14.42 -2.78 -7.57
C GLU A 96 15.17 -1.64 -8.26
N HIS A 97 14.54 -0.47 -8.40
CA HIS A 97 15.07 0.61 -9.21
C HIS A 97 15.60 1.79 -8.41
N THR A 98 14.97 2.10 -7.26
CA THR A 98 15.32 3.22 -6.40
C THR A 98 15.41 2.83 -4.90
N PRO A 99 16.07 1.70 -4.54
CA PRO A 99 16.11 1.22 -3.16
C PRO A 99 16.74 2.24 -2.20
N HIS A 100 17.71 3.02 -2.66
CA HIS A 100 18.37 4.02 -1.82
C HIS A 100 17.44 5.16 -1.41
N GLN A 101 16.46 5.53 -2.25
CA GLN A 101 15.44 6.51 -1.88
C GLN A 101 14.55 6.00 -0.74
N VAL A 102 14.20 4.72 -0.77
CA VAL A 102 13.43 4.05 0.28
C VAL A 102 14.24 3.95 1.58
N ILE A 103 15.50 3.52 1.48
CA ILE A 103 16.40 3.37 2.63
C ILE A 103 16.67 4.74 3.26
N GLU A 104 16.98 5.77 2.47
CA GLU A 104 17.17 7.13 2.96
C GLU A 104 15.94 7.62 3.74
N GLY A 105 14.73 7.39 3.22
CA GLY A 105 13.49 7.72 3.93
C GLY A 105 13.32 6.97 5.25
N ALA A 106 13.70 5.69 5.30
CA ALA A 106 13.66 4.90 6.53
C ALA A 106 14.71 5.39 7.55
N LEU A 107 15.90 5.79 7.11
CA LEU A 107 16.94 6.36 7.97
C LEU A 107 16.54 7.73 8.51
N ILE A 108 15.90 8.58 7.70
CA ILE A 108 15.32 9.85 8.15
C ILE A 108 14.24 9.62 9.21
N ALA A 109 13.38 8.61 9.01
CA ALA A 109 12.37 8.23 10.01
C ALA A 109 13.02 7.74 11.31
N ALA A 110 14.14 7.02 11.24
CA ALA A 110 14.91 6.58 12.40
C ALA A 110 15.47 7.78 13.20
N ILE A 111 16.03 8.78 12.52
CA ILE A 111 16.49 10.04 13.16
C ILE A 111 15.31 10.74 13.83
N ALA A 112 14.21 10.94 13.11
CA ALA A 112 13.03 11.66 13.58
C ALA A 112 12.39 11.06 14.84
N THR A 113 12.46 9.74 14.98
CA THR A 113 11.84 8.99 16.09
C THR A 113 12.82 8.52 17.14
N ARG A 114 14.12 8.73 16.92
CA ARG A 114 15.22 8.16 17.72
C ARG A 114 15.15 6.63 17.75
N ALA A 115 14.83 6.02 16.61
CA ALA A 115 14.77 4.57 16.47
C ALA A 115 16.15 4.01 16.08
N ASN A 116 16.61 3.00 16.81
CA ASN A 116 17.91 2.36 16.60
C ASN A 116 17.84 1.06 15.78
N HIS A 117 16.63 0.66 15.36
CA HIS A 117 16.44 -0.50 14.48
C HIS A 117 15.63 -0.11 13.24
N VAL A 118 16.20 -0.36 12.06
CA VAL A 118 15.55 -0.18 10.76
C VAL A 118 15.47 -1.54 10.07
N VAL A 119 14.25 -1.95 9.71
CA VAL A 119 13.98 -3.23 9.05
C VAL A 119 13.28 -2.98 7.72
N LEU A 120 13.87 -3.44 6.63
CA LEU A 120 13.21 -3.55 5.33
C LEU A 120 12.60 -4.96 5.23
N TYR A 121 11.28 -5.03 5.32
CA TYR A 121 10.51 -6.25 5.30
C TYR A 121 10.01 -6.49 3.88
N VAL A 122 10.64 -7.42 3.16
CA VAL A 122 10.50 -7.59 1.69
C VAL A 122 9.90 -8.95 1.37
N ASN A 123 8.97 -8.99 0.41
CA ASN A 123 8.31 -10.21 -0.03
C ASN A 123 9.32 -11.20 -0.64
N PRO A 124 9.44 -12.45 -0.12
CA PRO A 124 10.41 -13.44 -0.60
C PRO A 124 10.11 -13.92 -2.04
N HIS A 125 8.86 -13.81 -2.50
CA HIS A 125 8.49 -14.16 -3.89
C HIS A 125 8.98 -13.12 -4.91
N GLN A 126 9.45 -11.96 -4.45
CA GLN A 126 10.06 -10.91 -5.26
C GLN A 126 11.59 -11.01 -5.14
N GLU A 127 12.17 -12.07 -5.68
CA GLU A 127 13.60 -12.41 -5.51
C GLU A 127 14.53 -11.26 -5.90
N ARG A 128 14.23 -10.55 -7.00
CA ARG A 128 15.02 -9.42 -7.47
C ARG A 128 14.96 -8.25 -6.50
N SER A 129 13.76 -7.89 -6.02
CA SER A 129 13.58 -6.85 -5.01
C SER A 129 14.39 -7.16 -3.75
N LEU A 130 14.33 -8.42 -3.30
CA LEU A 130 15.06 -8.88 -2.11
C LEU A 130 16.58 -8.81 -2.31
N ALA A 131 17.09 -9.24 -3.46
CA ALA A 131 18.52 -9.24 -3.77
C ALA A 131 19.07 -7.80 -3.88
N VAL A 132 18.38 -6.93 -4.63
CA VAL A 132 18.78 -5.52 -4.80
C VAL A 132 18.74 -4.77 -3.48
N THR A 133 17.69 -4.97 -2.68
CA THR A 133 17.57 -4.31 -1.36
C THR A 133 18.68 -4.75 -0.40
N ARG A 134 19.04 -6.04 -0.39
CA ARG A 134 20.15 -6.55 0.45
C ARG A 134 21.49 -5.90 0.06
N GLU A 135 21.76 -5.81 -1.23
CA GLU A 135 22.99 -5.17 -1.71
C GLU A 135 23.00 -3.68 -1.38
N ALA A 136 21.89 -2.98 -1.57
CA ALA A 136 21.77 -1.57 -1.20
C ALA A 136 22.01 -1.34 0.31
N VAL A 137 21.43 -2.20 1.17
CA VAL A 137 21.67 -2.14 2.63
C VAL A 137 23.13 -2.37 2.97
N ARG A 138 23.80 -3.36 2.34
CA ARG A 138 25.24 -3.61 2.55
C ARG A 138 26.08 -2.39 2.21
N GLN A 139 25.77 -1.69 1.12
CA GLN A 139 26.50 -0.46 0.73
C GLN A 139 26.26 0.68 1.71
N TRP A 140 25.03 0.89 2.17
CA TRP A 140 24.75 1.88 3.23
C TRP A 140 25.52 1.60 4.50
N GLN A 141 25.58 0.35 4.98
CA GLN A 141 26.31 -0.04 6.20
C GLN A 141 27.82 0.21 6.10
N ALA A 142 28.38 0.13 4.89
CA ALA A 142 29.80 0.42 4.64
C ALA A 142 30.10 1.91 4.44
N HIS A 143 29.07 2.75 4.20
CA HIS A 143 29.26 4.15 3.88
C HIS A 143 29.45 5.02 5.15
N PRO A 144 30.39 6.00 5.17
CA PRO A 144 30.66 6.83 6.35
C PRO A 144 29.44 7.55 6.92
N ARG A 145 28.52 8.02 6.09
CA ARG A 145 27.29 8.67 6.54
C ARG A 145 26.38 7.79 7.41
N PHE A 146 26.50 6.47 7.31
CA PHE A 146 25.73 5.57 8.17
C PHE A 146 26.14 5.70 9.64
N ALA A 147 27.43 5.91 9.89
CA ALA A 147 27.97 6.13 11.24
C ALA A 147 27.49 7.46 11.85
N GLU A 148 27.20 8.48 11.02
CA GLU A 148 26.71 9.78 11.48
C GLU A 148 25.27 9.70 12.05
N ILE A 149 24.49 8.68 11.67
CA ILE A 149 23.08 8.53 12.07
C ILE A 149 22.97 7.95 13.50
N GLY A 150 23.84 7.01 13.86
CA GLY A 150 23.81 6.30 15.14
C GLY A 150 23.59 7.20 16.36
N PRO A 151 24.37 8.26 16.56
CA PRO A 151 24.21 9.18 17.69
C PRO A 151 22.82 9.85 17.77
N LEU A 152 22.15 10.05 16.62
CA LEU A 152 20.85 10.69 16.53
C LEU A 152 19.68 9.70 16.62
N SER A 153 19.92 8.43 16.33
CA SER A 153 18.92 7.35 16.37
C SER A 153 18.82 6.64 17.72
N GLY A 154 19.31 7.25 18.79
CA GLY A 154 19.16 6.70 20.16
C GLY A 154 20.12 5.57 20.52
N GLY A 155 21.14 5.30 19.70
CA GLY A 155 22.17 4.27 19.96
C GLY A 155 22.79 3.70 18.70
N ALA A 156 23.44 2.55 18.83
CA ALA A 156 24.00 1.85 17.68
C ALA A 156 22.89 1.44 16.68
N LEU A 157 22.93 2.02 15.49
CA LEU A 157 21.92 1.79 14.47
C LEU A 157 22.08 0.41 13.80
N SER A 158 21.01 -0.36 13.81
CA SER A 158 20.87 -1.61 13.06
C SER A 158 20.03 -1.35 11.81
N LEU A 159 20.53 -1.74 10.65
CA LEU A 159 19.80 -1.70 9.36
C LEU A 159 19.83 -3.10 8.76
N GLN A 160 18.66 -3.70 8.52
CA GLN A 160 18.62 -5.09 8.04
C GLN A 160 17.46 -5.32 7.06
N VAL A 161 17.62 -6.33 6.20
CA VAL A 161 16.56 -6.84 5.32
C VAL A 161 16.04 -8.15 5.88
N VAL A 162 14.76 -8.20 6.14
CA VAL A 162 14.07 -9.40 6.61
C VAL A 162 13.09 -9.87 5.53
N PRO A 163 13.24 -11.10 5.02
CA PRO A 163 12.21 -11.69 4.15
C PRO A 163 10.87 -11.75 4.89
N SER A 164 9.81 -11.34 4.22
CA SER A 164 8.47 -11.42 4.80
C SER A 164 7.99 -12.87 4.88
N SER A 165 6.80 -13.05 5.46
CA SER A 165 6.17 -14.39 5.49
C SER A 165 5.76 -14.92 4.09
N GLY A 166 5.77 -14.07 3.04
CA GLY A 166 5.25 -14.40 1.71
C GLY A 166 3.75 -14.64 1.66
N LEU A 167 3.02 -14.23 2.71
CA LEU A 167 1.58 -14.36 2.80
C LEU A 167 0.91 -12.98 2.73
N TYR A 168 -0.24 -12.89 2.09
CA TYR A 168 -1.03 -11.66 2.00
C TYR A 168 -1.24 -10.99 3.35
N ILE A 169 -1.65 -11.77 4.35
CA ILE A 169 -1.89 -11.26 5.71
C ILE A 169 -0.63 -10.69 6.37
N GLY A 170 0.55 -11.14 5.94
CA GLY A 170 1.85 -10.64 6.41
C GLY A 170 2.10 -9.16 6.09
N GLY A 171 1.25 -8.53 5.28
CA GLY A 171 1.26 -7.08 5.03
C GLY A 171 0.49 -6.24 6.06
N GLU A 172 -0.33 -6.85 6.93
CA GLU A 172 -0.99 -6.11 8.02
C GLU A 172 0.04 -5.71 9.10
N GLU A 173 0.00 -4.47 9.60
CA GLU A 173 1.08 -3.91 10.43
C GLU A 173 1.42 -4.70 11.68
N THR A 174 0.45 -5.37 12.32
CA THR A 174 0.71 -6.20 13.50
C THR A 174 1.15 -7.62 13.13
N ALA A 175 0.73 -8.11 11.96
CA ALA A 175 1.23 -9.36 11.39
C ALA A 175 2.68 -9.24 10.93
N VAL A 176 3.08 -8.09 10.38
CA VAL A 176 4.49 -7.74 10.11
C VAL A 176 5.34 -7.90 11.36
N ILE A 177 4.88 -7.35 12.49
CA ILE A 177 5.57 -7.44 13.78
C ILE A 177 5.72 -8.91 14.21
N ALA A 178 4.63 -9.67 14.21
CA ALA A 178 4.66 -11.08 14.57
C ALA A 178 5.61 -11.91 13.68
N SER A 179 5.66 -11.60 12.38
CA SER A 179 6.57 -12.25 11.44
C SER A 179 8.05 -11.91 11.70
N ILE A 180 8.35 -10.64 12.01
CA ILE A 180 9.73 -10.21 12.35
C ILE A 180 10.21 -10.89 13.64
N GLU A 181 9.31 -11.16 14.57
CA GLU A 181 9.58 -11.90 15.80
C GLU A 181 9.75 -13.41 15.59
N GLY A 182 9.62 -13.90 14.34
CA GLY A 182 9.77 -15.30 13.96
C GLY A 182 8.52 -16.14 14.14
N GLY A 183 7.38 -15.51 14.47
CA GLY A 183 6.08 -16.17 14.57
C GLY A 183 5.33 -16.23 13.25
N PHE A 184 4.22 -16.98 13.23
CA PHE A 184 3.27 -16.89 12.13
C PHE A 184 2.63 -15.48 12.10
N PRO A 185 2.39 -14.87 10.93
CA PRO A 185 1.89 -13.50 10.82
C PRO A 185 0.42 -13.37 11.25
N PHE A 186 0.15 -13.58 12.51
CA PHE A 186 -1.17 -13.40 13.09
C PHE A 186 -1.42 -11.94 13.46
N PRO A 187 -2.40 -11.26 12.83
CA PRO A 187 -2.84 -9.95 13.27
C PRO A 187 -3.37 -9.96 14.70
N ARG A 188 -3.11 -8.91 15.44
CA ARG A 188 -3.71 -8.67 16.75
C ARG A 188 -4.68 -7.50 16.72
N ARG A 189 -5.61 -7.45 17.68
CA ARG A 189 -6.49 -6.28 17.84
C ARG A 189 -5.70 -5.06 18.31
N LYS A 190 -6.11 -3.91 17.89
CA LYS A 190 -5.63 -2.60 18.36
C LYS A 190 -6.74 -1.90 19.15
N PRO A 191 -6.46 -1.22 20.26
CA PRO A 191 -5.16 -1.04 20.94
C PRO A 191 -4.67 -2.32 21.64
N PRO A 192 -3.35 -2.43 21.98
CA PRO A 192 -2.30 -1.43 21.80
C PRO A 192 -1.86 -1.29 20.34
N PHE A 193 -1.55 -0.06 19.92
CA PHE A 193 -1.01 0.21 18.59
C PHE A 193 0.49 -0.11 18.54
N PRO A 194 1.09 -0.34 17.34
CA PRO A 194 2.52 -0.61 17.20
C PRO A 194 3.43 0.46 17.87
N ALA A 195 3.01 1.73 17.84
CA ALA A 195 3.73 2.82 18.48
C ALA A 195 3.81 2.69 20.02
N GLN A 196 2.90 1.93 20.62
CA GLN A 196 2.87 1.66 22.05
C GLN A 196 3.51 0.32 22.39
N GLN A 197 3.24 -0.69 21.57
CA GLN A 197 3.70 -2.07 21.76
C GLN A 197 3.92 -2.74 20.40
N GLY A 198 5.10 -2.61 19.86
CA GLY A 198 5.53 -3.16 18.58
C GLY A 198 6.45 -4.37 18.73
N VAL A 199 7.54 -4.41 17.96
CA VAL A 199 8.53 -5.50 17.97
C VAL A 199 9.14 -5.65 19.37
N ARG A 200 9.05 -6.84 19.94
CA ARG A 200 9.53 -7.16 21.30
C ARG A 200 8.97 -6.22 22.38
N GLY A 201 7.76 -5.72 22.15
CA GLY A 201 7.11 -4.76 23.03
C GLY A 201 7.60 -3.31 22.88
N ALA A 202 8.60 -3.05 22.04
CA ALA A 202 9.18 -1.72 21.84
C ALA A 202 8.32 -0.85 20.90
N PRO A 203 8.36 0.48 21.04
CA PRO A 203 7.69 1.40 20.13
C PRO A 203 8.13 1.19 18.69
N THR A 204 7.17 1.01 17.77
CA THR A 204 7.44 0.65 16.38
C THR A 204 6.64 1.48 15.41
N VAL A 205 7.29 2.01 14.39
CA VAL A 205 6.64 2.58 13.20
C VAL A 205 6.61 1.54 12.10
N VAL A 206 5.46 1.29 11.50
CA VAL A 206 5.32 0.51 10.27
C VAL A 206 4.84 1.44 9.17
N ASN A 207 5.67 1.68 8.15
CA ASN A 207 5.35 2.47 6.98
C ASN A 207 5.52 1.65 5.70
N ASN A 208 4.67 1.92 4.71
CA ASN A 208 4.82 1.33 3.39
C ASN A 208 6.05 1.90 2.65
N THR A 209 6.60 1.13 1.73
CA THR A 209 7.76 1.47 0.89
C THR A 209 7.58 2.81 0.18
N GLU A 210 6.46 3.03 -0.51
CA GLU A 210 6.17 4.29 -1.22
C GLU A 210 6.10 5.48 -0.26
N THR A 211 5.54 5.30 0.94
CA THR A 211 5.49 6.37 1.96
C THR A 211 6.89 6.84 2.33
N LEU A 212 7.79 5.90 2.60
CA LEU A 212 9.18 6.22 2.96
C LEU A 212 9.94 6.83 1.79
N ALA A 213 9.69 6.38 0.55
CA ALA A 213 10.34 6.94 -0.64
C ALA A 213 10.03 8.43 -0.87
N HIS A 214 8.90 8.95 -0.39
CA HIS A 214 8.59 10.39 -0.48
C HIS A 214 9.39 11.25 0.51
N VAL A 215 9.81 10.69 1.64
CA VAL A 215 10.43 11.43 2.74
C VAL A 215 11.69 12.23 2.32
N PRO A 216 12.66 11.63 1.59
CA PRO A 216 13.85 12.37 1.16
C PRO A 216 13.53 13.62 0.33
N GLY A 217 12.57 13.50 -0.60
CA GLY A 217 12.13 14.62 -1.44
C GLY A 217 11.50 15.74 -0.63
N ILE A 218 10.69 15.40 0.38
CA ILE A 218 10.07 16.38 1.27
C ILE A 218 11.15 17.15 2.06
N LEU A 219 12.12 16.45 2.62
CA LEU A 219 13.22 17.10 3.38
C LEU A 219 14.11 17.93 2.45
N ARG A 220 14.41 17.43 1.22
CA ARG A 220 15.23 18.12 0.24
C ARG A 220 14.61 19.41 -0.25
N HIS A 221 13.32 19.43 -0.59
CA HIS A 221 12.67 20.54 -1.27
C HIS A 221 11.71 21.34 -0.36
N GLY A 222 11.35 20.80 0.79
CA GLY A 222 10.43 21.38 1.75
C GLY A 222 8.97 20.96 1.56
N ALA A 223 8.19 21.12 2.62
CA ALA A 223 6.79 20.70 2.67
C ALA A 223 5.90 21.40 1.64
N GLN A 224 6.13 22.70 1.38
CA GLN A 224 5.35 23.47 0.41
C GLN A 224 5.56 22.96 -1.03
N TRP A 225 6.79 22.61 -1.38
CA TRP A 225 7.05 21.97 -2.67
C TRP A 225 6.25 20.69 -2.83
N TYR A 226 6.28 19.80 -1.81
CA TYR A 226 5.52 18.55 -1.88
C TYR A 226 4.01 18.82 -2.05
N ARG A 227 3.46 19.74 -1.28
CA ARG A 227 2.05 20.12 -1.40
C ARG A 227 1.70 20.61 -2.81
N SER A 228 2.59 21.38 -3.43
CA SER A 228 2.37 21.95 -4.77
C SER A 228 2.34 20.91 -5.90
N LEU A 229 2.74 19.66 -5.64
CA LEU A 229 2.68 18.57 -6.61
C LEU A 229 1.27 17.98 -6.76
N GLY A 230 0.40 18.18 -5.78
CA GLY A 230 -0.99 17.70 -5.81
C GLY A 230 -1.94 18.66 -6.53
N ILE A 231 -3.17 18.22 -6.73
CA ILE A 231 -4.25 18.96 -7.38
C ILE A 231 -5.32 19.32 -6.36
N GLY A 232 -5.76 20.58 -6.35
CA GLY A 232 -6.79 21.06 -5.42
C GLY A 232 -6.30 21.03 -3.97
N SER A 233 -6.99 20.32 -3.10
CA SER A 233 -6.62 20.13 -1.69
C SER A 233 -5.69 18.94 -1.45
N ALA A 234 -5.50 18.09 -2.47
CA ALA A 234 -4.61 16.93 -2.37
C ALA A 234 -3.14 17.35 -2.40
N THR A 235 -2.26 16.55 -1.81
CA THR A 235 -0.84 16.87 -1.64
C THR A 235 0.04 15.76 -2.20
N GLY A 236 1.13 16.14 -2.86
CA GLY A 236 2.12 15.21 -3.37
C GLY A 236 1.71 14.42 -4.61
N THR A 237 2.47 13.39 -4.89
CA THR A 237 2.20 12.41 -5.95
C THR A 237 1.84 11.05 -5.36
N LYS A 238 1.30 10.17 -6.20
CA LYS A 238 1.07 8.77 -5.86
C LYS A 238 1.37 7.85 -7.03
N LEU A 239 1.84 6.64 -6.72
CA LEU A 239 2.01 5.58 -7.70
C LEU A 239 0.68 4.84 -7.93
N TYR A 240 0.28 4.75 -9.19
CA TYR A 240 -0.88 4.00 -9.63
C TYR A 240 -0.45 2.80 -10.46
N SER A 241 -0.80 1.60 -9.99
CA SER A 241 -0.62 0.34 -10.71
C SER A 241 -1.86 0.11 -11.57
N LEU A 242 -1.82 0.54 -12.84
CA LEU A 242 -2.94 0.39 -13.78
C LEU A 242 -2.85 -0.93 -14.53
N SER A 243 -3.92 -1.71 -14.51
CA SER A 243 -4.01 -3.02 -15.16
C SER A 243 -5.43 -3.33 -15.65
N GLY A 244 -5.62 -4.49 -16.25
CA GLY A 244 -6.90 -4.91 -16.81
C GLY A 244 -7.08 -4.49 -18.27
N ASP A 245 -8.30 -4.14 -18.65
CA ASP A 245 -8.72 -3.96 -20.03
C ASP A 245 -8.39 -2.57 -20.61
N VAL A 246 -7.17 -2.08 -20.41
CA VAL A 246 -6.66 -0.79 -20.89
C VAL A 246 -5.57 -0.98 -21.94
N LEU A 247 -5.41 0.00 -22.84
CA LEU A 247 -4.41 -0.08 -23.91
C LEU A 247 -2.97 -0.02 -23.40
N ARG A 248 -2.72 0.75 -22.35
CA ARG A 248 -1.38 0.95 -21.78
C ARG A 248 -1.39 0.65 -20.30
N PRO A 249 -1.40 -0.64 -19.89
CA PRO A 249 -1.18 -1.00 -18.48
C PRO A 249 0.22 -0.61 -18.06
N GLY A 250 0.42 -0.28 -16.78
CA GLY A 250 1.74 0.11 -16.28
C GLY A 250 1.69 0.82 -14.93
N LEU A 251 2.87 1.23 -14.48
CA LEU A 251 3.04 2.02 -13.27
C LEU A 251 3.13 3.50 -13.64
N TYR A 252 2.27 4.31 -13.05
CA TYR A 252 2.18 5.75 -13.30
C TYR A 252 2.36 6.52 -12.00
N GLU A 253 3.25 7.51 -11.99
CA GLU A 253 3.32 8.51 -10.94
C GLU A 253 2.54 9.73 -11.38
N LEU A 254 1.46 10.04 -10.67
CA LEU A 254 0.58 11.17 -10.97
C LEU A 254 0.38 12.05 -9.74
N ALA A 255 0.08 13.31 -9.97
CA ALA A 255 -0.36 14.22 -8.93
C ALA A 255 -1.54 13.60 -8.18
N MET A 256 -1.50 13.60 -6.84
CA MET A 256 -2.66 13.22 -6.03
C MET A 256 -3.81 14.17 -6.38
N GLY A 257 -5.00 13.61 -6.63
CA GLY A 257 -6.16 14.38 -7.12
C GLY A 257 -6.37 14.34 -8.64
N THR A 258 -5.49 13.67 -9.42
CA THR A 258 -5.77 13.34 -10.83
C THR A 258 -7.07 12.55 -10.93
N SER A 259 -7.93 12.85 -11.94
CA SER A 259 -9.20 12.13 -12.09
C SER A 259 -9.00 10.68 -12.55
N LEU A 260 -9.95 9.80 -12.19
CA LEU A 260 -9.98 8.42 -12.67
C LEU A 260 -10.04 8.38 -14.20
N GLU A 261 -10.81 9.28 -14.83
CA GLU A 261 -10.88 9.42 -16.27
C GLU A 261 -9.52 9.71 -16.91
N SER A 262 -8.79 10.68 -16.33
CA SER A 262 -7.44 11.04 -16.80
C SER A 262 -6.47 9.87 -16.68
N LEU A 263 -6.51 9.09 -15.58
CA LEU A 263 -5.69 7.91 -15.42
C LEU A 263 -6.01 6.84 -16.48
N VAL A 264 -7.29 6.49 -16.67
CA VAL A 264 -7.71 5.40 -17.57
C VAL A 264 -7.57 5.80 -19.02
N PHE A 265 -8.12 6.94 -19.41
CA PHE A 265 -8.23 7.33 -20.83
C PHE A 265 -7.03 8.18 -21.29
N GLY A 266 -6.50 9.06 -20.45
CA GLY A 266 -5.33 9.86 -20.75
C GLY A 266 -4.04 9.05 -20.68
N HIS A 267 -3.67 8.60 -19.50
CA HIS A 267 -2.41 7.87 -19.27
C HIS A 267 -2.50 6.41 -19.75
N GLY A 268 -3.56 5.70 -19.39
CA GLY A 268 -3.83 4.31 -19.81
C GLY A 268 -4.18 4.15 -21.28
N GLY A 269 -4.41 5.25 -22.01
CA GLY A 269 -4.71 5.25 -23.44
C GLY A 269 -6.13 4.83 -23.78
N GLY A 270 -7.00 4.68 -22.78
CA GLY A 270 -8.38 4.21 -22.94
C GLY A 270 -8.49 2.69 -22.92
N MET A 271 -9.67 2.22 -23.29
CA MET A 271 -10.01 0.81 -23.26
C MET A 271 -9.38 0.05 -24.44
N LEU A 272 -9.19 -1.25 -24.29
CA LEU A 272 -8.84 -2.12 -25.42
C LEU A 272 -9.78 -1.91 -26.59
N GLN A 273 -9.27 -2.07 -27.82
CA GLN A 273 -10.03 -1.79 -29.05
C GLN A 273 -11.40 -2.50 -29.07
N GLY A 274 -12.45 -1.76 -29.34
CA GLY A 274 -13.82 -2.27 -29.39
C GLY A 274 -14.45 -2.56 -28.01
N LYS A 275 -13.77 -2.17 -26.92
CA LYS A 275 -14.27 -2.34 -25.56
C LYS A 275 -14.72 -1.01 -24.96
N GLU A 276 -15.73 -1.06 -24.08
CA GLU A 276 -16.18 0.07 -23.30
C GLU A 276 -15.83 -0.12 -21.82
N PHE A 277 -15.60 0.98 -21.12
CA PHE A 277 -15.37 0.95 -19.68
C PHE A 277 -16.62 0.51 -18.94
N LYS A 278 -16.49 -0.45 -18.04
CA LYS A 278 -17.55 -0.96 -17.18
C LYS A 278 -17.35 -0.56 -15.74
N ALA A 279 -16.22 -0.95 -15.17
CA ALA A 279 -15.87 -0.68 -13.78
C ALA A 279 -14.36 -0.72 -13.54
N VAL A 280 -13.94 -0.28 -12.35
CA VAL A 280 -12.58 -0.43 -11.86
C VAL A 280 -12.57 -0.89 -10.40
N PHE A 281 -11.72 -1.85 -10.07
CA PHE A 281 -11.37 -2.19 -8.68
C PHE A 281 -10.28 -1.23 -8.22
N THR A 282 -10.61 -0.35 -7.28
CA THR A 282 -9.71 0.70 -6.78
C THR A 282 -8.92 0.24 -5.55
N GLY A 283 -7.63 0.51 -5.54
CA GLY A 283 -6.74 0.15 -4.44
C GLY A 283 -6.61 -1.35 -4.21
N GLY A 284 -6.88 -2.14 -5.26
CA GLY A 284 -7.05 -3.58 -5.21
C GLY A 284 -8.51 -4.00 -5.01
N PRO A 285 -8.81 -5.31 -5.02
CA PRO A 285 -10.17 -5.84 -4.97
C PRO A 285 -10.80 -5.89 -3.57
N SER A 286 -10.26 -5.16 -2.61
CA SER A 286 -10.77 -5.11 -1.23
C SER A 286 -11.71 -3.94 -0.96
N ASN A 287 -12.17 -3.25 -2.03
CA ASN A 287 -12.93 -2.01 -1.93
C ASN A 287 -14.20 -2.02 -2.80
N THR A 288 -15.00 -0.96 -2.68
CA THR A 288 -16.15 -0.73 -3.55
C THR A 288 -15.69 -0.43 -4.98
N LEU A 289 -16.29 -1.09 -5.98
CA LEU A 289 -16.05 -0.80 -7.39
C LEU A 289 -16.51 0.62 -7.72
N LEU A 290 -15.75 1.30 -8.59
CA LEU A 290 -16.20 2.52 -9.24
C LEU A 290 -16.62 2.21 -10.68
N THR A 291 -17.61 2.93 -11.17
CA THR A 291 -18.26 2.72 -12.48
C THR A 291 -18.12 3.95 -13.37
N LYS A 292 -18.77 3.94 -14.54
CA LYS A 292 -18.84 5.10 -15.46
C LYS A 292 -19.26 6.40 -14.76
N ARG A 293 -20.08 6.31 -13.70
CA ARG A 293 -20.59 7.47 -12.95
C ARG A 293 -19.52 8.13 -12.08
N ASP A 294 -18.40 7.45 -11.87
CA ASP A 294 -17.33 7.86 -10.96
C ASP A 294 -16.06 8.28 -11.70
N LEU A 295 -16.08 8.37 -13.04
CA LEU A 295 -14.89 8.71 -13.84
C LEU A 295 -14.33 10.09 -13.50
N ASP A 296 -15.17 11.00 -13.04
CA ASP A 296 -14.82 12.36 -12.61
C ASP A 296 -14.10 12.41 -11.25
N VAL A 297 -14.13 11.32 -10.48
CA VAL A 297 -13.59 11.33 -9.11
C VAL A 297 -12.11 11.66 -9.10
N ALA A 298 -11.73 12.60 -8.25
CA ALA A 298 -10.33 12.87 -7.94
C ALA A 298 -9.73 11.68 -7.19
N LEU A 299 -8.60 11.17 -7.67
CA LEU A 299 -7.90 10.06 -7.05
C LEU A 299 -7.06 10.57 -5.86
N ASP A 300 -7.77 10.93 -4.81
CA ASP A 300 -7.24 11.21 -3.48
C ASP A 300 -8.00 10.42 -2.41
N PHE A 301 -7.46 10.38 -1.18
CA PHE A 301 -8.03 9.55 -0.11
C PHE A 301 -9.43 9.99 0.32
N ASP A 302 -9.73 11.28 0.26
CA ASP A 302 -10.98 11.82 0.78
C ASP A 302 -12.08 11.84 -0.28
N ALA A 303 -11.78 12.21 -1.54
CA ALA A 303 -12.73 12.18 -2.63
C ALA A 303 -13.20 10.76 -2.97
N VAL A 304 -12.27 9.79 -3.02
CA VAL A 304 -12.62 8.38 -3.25
C VAL A 304 -13.46 7.82 -2.08
N ARG A 305 -13.18 8.25 -0.84
CA ARG A 305 -14.00 7.86 0.33
C ARG A 305 -15.43 8.40 0.23
N GLN A 306 -15.63 9.61 -0.31
CA GLN A 306 -16.98 10.17 -0.55
C GLN A 306 -17.76 9.31 -1.54
N ARG A 307 -17.11 8.63 -2.48
CA ARG A 307 -17.71 7.62 -3.36
C ARG A 307 -17.88 6.24 -2.70
N ARG A 308 -17.73 6.16 -1.36
CA ARG A 308 -17.81 4.93 -0.55
C ARG A 308 -16.77 3.87 -0.96
N SER A 309 -15.68 4.28 -1.61
CA SER A 309 -14.55 3.42 -1.94
C SER A 309 -13.28 3.87 -1.18
N ARG A 310 -12.14 3.31 -1.53
CA ARG A 310 -10.85 3.68 -0.96
C ARG A 310 -9.82 3.74 -2.08
N LEU A 311 -8.91 4.70 -2.01
CA LEU A 311 -7.79 4.79 -2.94
C LEU A 311 -6.84 3.59 -2.78
N GLY A 312 -6.75 3.07 -1.56
CA GLY A 312 -5.99 1.86 -1.23
C GLY A 312 -4.52 2.00 -1.58
N THR A 313 -3.95 0.95 -2.13
CA THR A 313 -2.55 0.91 -2.59
C THR A 313 -2.33 1.76 -3.86
N GLY A 314 -3.38 2.19 -4.54
CA GLY A 314 -3.30 2.80 -5.87
C GLY A 314 -3.37 1.80 -7.03
N ALA A 315 -3.65 0.51 -6.74
CA ALA A 315 -3.97 -0.44 -7.80
C ALA A 315 -5.31 -0.09 -8.45
N MET A 316 -5.33 -0.08 -9.76
CA MET A 316 -6.51 0.22 -10.58
C MET A 316 -6.68 -0.91 -11.61
N ILE A 317 -7.59 -1.85 -11.32
CA ILE A 317 -7.85 -2.98 -12.21
C ILE A 317 -9.11 -2.67 -13.01
N VAL A 318 -8.94 -2.28 -14.25
CA VAL A 318 -10.03 -1.83 -15.14
C VAL A 318 -10.70 -3.02 -15.81
N VAL A 319 -12.03 -3.00 -15.84
CA VAL A 319 -12.87 -4.05 -16.43
C VAL A 319 -13.74 -3.44 -17.52
N SER A 320 -13.80 -4.10 -18.67
CA SER A 320 -14.61 -3.70 -19.81
C SER A 320 -16.00 -4.34 -19.81
N GLU A 321 -16.94 -3.73 -20.55
CA GLU A 321 -18.22 -4.38 -20.89
C GLU A 321 -17.99 -5.74 -21.54
N GLY A 322 -18.84 -6.70 -21.22
CA GLY A 322 -18.72 -8.11 -21.64
C GLY A 322 -17.86 -8.97 -20.69
N THR A 323 -17.08 -8.38 -19.78
CA THR A 323 -16.38 -9.13 -18.74
C THR A 323 -17.32 -9.34 -17.53
N SER A 324 -17.45 -10.58 -17.07
CA SER A 324 -18.27 -10.92 -15.90
C SER A 324 -17.70 -10.37 -14.62
N ILE A 325 -18.44 -9.49 -13.95
CA ILE A 325 -18.10 -9.01 -12.59
C ILE A 325 -18.21 -10.14 -11.59
N VAL A 326 -19.20 -11.01 -11.72
CA VAL A 326 -19.40 -12.16 -10.83
C VAL A 326 -18.15 -13.05 -10.80
N ARG A 327 -17.59 -13.38 -11.98
CA ARG A 327 -16.36 -14.16 -12.11
C ARG A 327 -15.18 -13.46 -11.45
N LYS A 328 -14.98 -12.16 -11.71
CA LYS A 328 -13.89 -11.40 -11.11
C LYS A 328 -13.98 -11.35 -9.59
N VAL A 329 -15.17 -11.14 -9.06
CA VAL A 329 -15.39 -11.15 -7.60
C VAL A 329 -15.17 -12.56 -7.02
N ALA A 330 -15.59 -13.62 -7.70
CA ALA A 330 -15.33 -15.00 -7.28
C ALA A 330 -13.81 -15.31 -7.21
N GLU A 331 -13.03 -14.87 -8.21
CA GLU A 331 -11.57 -14.98 -8.23
C GLU A 331 -10.96 -14.27 -7.01
N TYR A 332 -11.34 -13.02 -6.74
CA TYR A 332 -10.77 -12.23 -5.64
C TYR A 332 -11.20 -12.72 -4.27
N VAL A 333 -12.45 -13.17 -4.11
CA VAL A 333 -12.90 -13.77 -2.84
C VAL A 333 -12.20 -15.10 -2.59
N SER A 334 -11.89 -15.87 -3.64
CA SER A 334 -11.04 -17.06 -3.51
C SER A 334 -9.64 -16.72 -3.01
N PHE A 335 -9.04 -15.64 -3.50
CA PHE A 335 -7.78 -15.12 -2.98
C PHE A 335 -7.87 -14.75 -1.50
N PHE A 336 -8.92 -14.03 -1.06
CA PHE A 336 -9.10 -13.69 0.35
C PHE A 336 -9.33 -14.91 1.24
N ALA A 337 -10.08 -15.91 0.75
CA ALA A 337 -10.30 -17.15 1.48
C ALA A 337 -9.00 -17.94 1.71
N GLN A 338 -8.11 -17.97 0.69
CA GLN A 338 -6.79 -18.58 0.78
C GLN A 338 -5.82 -17.75 1.64
N GLY A 339 -5.88 -16.41 1.54
CA GLY A 339 -5.05 -15.47 2.30
C GLY A 339 -5.46 -15.30 3.77
N SER A 340 -6.58 -15.88 4.20
CA SER A 340 -7.03 -15.83 5.60
C SER A 340 -6.08 -16.61 6.50
N CYS A 341 -5.56 -15.98 7.56
CA CYS A 341 -4.70 -16.64 8.54
C CYS A 341 -5.44 -17.68 9.42
N GLY A 342 -6.77 -17.76 9.34
CA GLY A 342 -7.59 -18.72 10.06
C GLY A 342 -7.80 -18.43 11.56
N GLN A 343 -7.24 -17.34 12.09
CA GLN A 343 -7.34 -17.03 13.52
C GLN A 343 -8.77 -16.68 13.99
N CYS A 344 -9.57 -16.07 13.10
CA CYS A 344 -10.93 -15.63 13.40
C CYS A 344 -11.95 -16.58 12.75
N PRO A 345 -12.74 -17.36 13.51
CA PRO A 345 -13.72 -18.28 12.93
C PRO A 345 -14.69 -17.62 11.93
N PRO A 346 -15.25 -16.42 12.19
CA PRO A 346 -16.10 -15.73 11.22
C PRO A 346 -15.38 -15.37 9.93
N CYS A 347 -14.11 -14.97 9.99
CA CYS A 347 -13.30 -14.68 8.81
C CYS A 347 -13.04 -15.94 7.98
N LYS A 348 -12.48 -16.98 8.60
CA LYS A 348 -12.16 -18.25 7.92
C LYS A 348 -13.41 -18.90 7.32
N GLY A 349 -14.47 -19.06 8.12
CA GLY A 349 -15.71 -19.65 7.66
C GLY A 349 -16.48 -18.77 6.68
N GLY A 350 -16.53 -17.46 6.94
CA GLY A 350 -17.25 -16.49 6.12
C GLY A 350 -16.64 -16.32 4.73
N THR A 351 -15.32 -16.14 4.62
CA THR A 351 -14.65 -16.03 3.30
C THR A 351 -14.80 -17.32 2.48
N PHE A 352 -14.73 -18.47 3.14
CA PHE A 352 -14.93 -19.77 2.48
C PHE A 352 -16.38 -19.95 1.98
N GLN A 353 -17.37 -19.50 2.76
CA GLN A 353 -18.78 -19.54 2.33
C GLN A 353 -19.03 -18.57 1.17
N LEU A 354 -18.53 -17.34 1.25
CA LEU A 354 -18.61 -16.37 0.15
C LEU A 354 -18.02 -16.97 -1.13
N MET A 355 -16.83 -17.54 -1.05
CA MET A 355 -16.15 -18.20 -2.18
C MET A 355 -17.01 -19.32 -2.78
N ARG A 356 -17.57 -20.22 -1.95
CA ARG A 356 -18.42 -21.32 -2.43
C ARG A 356 -19.67 -20.86 -3.14
N LEU A 357 -20.36 -19.88 -2.58
CA LEU A 357 -21.60 -19.33 -3.15
C LEU A 357 -21.32 -18.64 -4.48
N LEU A 358 -20.28 -17.79 -4.52
CA LEU A 358 -19.86 -17.10 -5.75
C LEU A 358 -19.48 -18.08 -6.85
N ASN A 359 -18.70 -19.12 -6.54
CA ASN A 359 -18.32 -20.14 -7.52
C ASN A 359 -19.52 -20.97 -8.02
N ARG A 360 -20.52 -21.22 -7.18
CA ARG A 360 -21.77 -21.86 -7.63
C ARG A 360 -22.52 -21.00 -8.61
N ILE A 361 -22.66 -19.70 -8.33
CA ILE A 361 -23.33 -18.74 -9.20
C ILE A 361 -22.55 -18.56 -10.50
N ASP A 362 -21.24 -18.29 -10.44
CA ASP A 362 -20.41 -18.10 -11.65
C ASP A 362 -20.45 -19.30 -12.61
N THR A 363 -20.59 -20.51 -12.07
CA THR A 363 -20.67 -21.75 -12.87
C THR A 363 -22.10 -22.12 -13.30
N GLY A 364 -23.08 -21.23 -13.14
CA GLY A 364 -24.49 -21.47 -13.53
C GLY A 364 -25.22 -22.54 -12.69
N ARG A 365 -24.71 -22.85 -11.49
CA ARG A 365 -25.31 -23.80 -10.56
C ARG A 365 -25.91 -23.12 -9.32
N GLY A 366 -25.91 -21.79 -9.32
CA GLY A 366 -26.49 -20.99 -8.26
C GLY A 366 -28.02 -20.99 -8.32
N VAL A 367 -28.63 -20.88 -7.16
CA VAL A 367 -30.08 -20.74 -6.99
C VAL A 367 -30.40 -19.46 -6.21
N ARG A 368 -31.66 -19.05 -6.19
CA ARG A 368 -32.10 -17.80 -5.52
C ARG A 368 -31.63 -17.73 -4.06
N THR A 369 -31.70 -18.82 -3.33
CA THR A 369 -31.27 -18.88 -1.93
C THR A 369 -29.75 -18.69 -1.76
N ASP A 370 -28.93 -18.98 -2.77
CA ASP A 370 -27.50 -18.67 -2.73
C ASP A 370 -27.24 -17.16 -2.77
N LEU A 371 -28.02 -16.42 -3.58
CA LEU A 371 -27.94 -14.98 -3.65
C LEU A 371 -28.38 -14.33 -2.33
N GLU A 372 -29.48 -14.80 -1.74
CA GLU A 372 -29.96 -14.37 -0.43
C GLU A 372 -28.93 -14.66 0.69
N ALA A 373 -28.26 -15.80 0.60
CA ALA A 373 -27.19 -16.16 1.53
C ALA A 373 -25.96 -15.24 1.40
N LEU A 374 -25.57 -14.85 0.16
CA LEU A 374 -24.52 -13.85 -0.06
C LEU A 374 -24.86 -12.51 0.57
N GLU A 375 -26.09 -12.02 0.36
CA GLU A 375 -26.58 -10.76 0.95
C GLU A 375 -26.56 -10.82 2.48
N ASN A 376 -26.98 -11.95 3.04
CA ASN A 376 -26.95 -12.15 4.49
C ASN A 376 -25.52 -12.14 5.04
N LEU A 377 -24.59 -12.85 4.39
CA LEU A 377 -23.18 -12.83 4.79
C LEU A 377 -22.58 -11.41 4.71
N CYS A 378 -22.91 -10.63 3.67
CA CYS A 378 -22.48 -9.25 3.54
C CYS A 378 -22.98 -8.36 4.70
N ARG A 379 -24.11 -8.69 5.29
CA ARG A 379 -24.68 -7.95 6.43
C ARG A 379 -24.06 -8.33 7.78
N ILE A 380 -23.74 -9.63 8.00
CA ILE A 380 -23.36 -10.12 9.34
C ILE A 380 -21.85 -10.23 9.56
N LEU A 381 -21.02 -10.32 8.49
CA LEU A 381 -19.58 -10.54 8.62
C LEU A 381 -18.74 -9.27 8.88
N PRO A 382 -19.14 -8.05 8.48
CA PRO A 382 -18.34 -6.85 8.72
C PRO A 382 -18.00 -6.66 10.21
N GLY A 383 -16.72 -6.27 10.49
CA GLY A 383 -16.24 -6.05 11.85
C GLY A 383 -15.99 -7.32 12.68
N SER A 384 -16.23 -8.51 12.14
CA SER A 384 -16.06 -9.76 12.88
C SER A 384 -14.62 -10.26 12.96
N GLY A 385 -13.71 -9.67 12.18
CA GLY A 385 -12.28 -10.01 12.16
C GLY A 385 -11.45 -9.24 13.18
N ARG A 386 -10.20 -9.70 13.39
CA ARG A 386 -9.17 -8.93 14.12
C ARG A 386 -8.46 -7.91 13.24
N CYS A 387 -8.50 -8.11 11.94
CA CYS A 387 -7.97 -7.22 10.90
C CYS A 387 -9.02 -6.99 9.81
N GLY A 388 -8.70 -6.14 8.82
CA GLY A 388 -9.63 -5.75 7.75
C GLY A 388 -9.83 -6.76 6.63
N LEU A 389 -9.28 -8.00 6.69
CA LEU A 389 -9.37 -8.94 5.58
C LEU A 389 -10.82 -9.32 5.25
N ILE A 390 -11.61 -9.70 6.27
CA ILE A 390 -13.00 -10.07 6.07
C ILE A 390 -13.84 -8.88 5.59
N ASP A 391 -13.55 -7.68 6.08
CA ASP A 391 -14.24 -6.45 5.66
C ASP A 391 -13.96 -6.15 4.18
N GLY A 392 -12.72 -6.34 3.71
CA GLY A 392 -12.36 -6.20 2.31
C GLY A 392 -13.07 -7.20 1.41
N ALA A 393 -13.06 -8.49 1.79
CA ALA A 393 -13.77 -9.54 1.06
C ALA A 393 -15.27 -9.28 0.95
N VAL A 394 -15.89 -8.84 2.04
CA VAL A 394 -17.32 -8.49 2.06
C VAL A 394 -17.62 -7.24 1.23
N THR A 395 -16.77 -6.22 1.33
CA THR A 395 -16.99 -4.94 0.64
C THR A 395 -17.08 -5.13 -0.88
N VAL A 396 -16.19 -5.91 -1.47
CA VAL A 396 -16.22 -6.15 -2.93
C VAL A 396 -17.45 -6.94 -3.34
N VAL A 397 -17.87 -7.94 -2.56
CA VAL A 397 -19.10 -8.73 -2.82
C VAL A 397 -20.33 -7.84 -2.73
N ASP A 398 -20.51 -7.12 -1.63
CA ASP A 398 -21.65 -6.22 -1.41
C ASP A 398 -21.73 -5.12 -2.47
N SER A 399 -20.60 -4.54 -2.85
CA SER A 399 -20.51 -3.55 -3.91
C SER A 399 -20.95 -4.11 -5.27
N SER A 400 -20.48 -5.29 -5.62
CA SER A 400 -20.82 -5.94 -6.89
C SER A 400 -22.29 -6.36 -6.94
N LEU A 401 -22.83 -6.89 -5.87
CA LEU A 401 -24.26 -7.24 -5.76
C LEU A 401 -25.15 -6.01 -5.96
N ARG A 402 -24.78 -4.87 -5.39
CA ARG A 402 -25.57 -3.62 -5.54
C ARG A 402 -25.50 -3.02 -6.93
N GLN A 403 -24.34 -3.09 -7.59
CA GLN A 403 -24.11 -2.39 -8.85
C GLN A 403 -24.34 -3.24 -10.10
N PHE A 404 -24.23 -4.56 -9.97
CA PHE A 404 -24.30 -5.53 -11.07
C PHE A 404 -25.23 -6.72 -10.75
N ARG A 405 -26.30 -6.45 -10.02
CA ARG A 405 -27.26 -7.48 -9.57
C ARG A 405 -27.78 -8.34 -10.72
N GLU A 406 -28.07 -7.73 -11.86
CA GLU A 406 -28.59 -8.41 -13.04
C GLU A 406 -27.63 -9.50 -13.56
N GLU A 407 -26.32 -9.31 -13.43
CA GLU A 407 -25.34 -10.34 -13.80
C GLU A 407 -25.42 -11.57 -12.90
N TYR A 408 -25.68 -11.38 -11.59
CA TYR A 408 -25.88 -12.48 -10.66
C TYR A 408 -27.16 -13.23 -10.96
N GLU A 409 -28.26 -12.51 -11.17
CA GLU A 409 -29.58 -13.09 -11.44
C GLU A 409 -29.59 -13.85 -12.77
N ALA A 410 -28.89 -13.37 -13.79
CA ALA A 410 -28.78 -14.06 -15.09
C ALA A 410 -28.02 -15.39 -15.03
N LEU A 411 -27.24 -15.63 -14.01
CA LEU A 411 -26.46 -16.86 -13.79
C LEU A 411 -27.18 -17.87 -12.88
N LEU A 412 -28.35 -17.53 -12.33
CA LEU A 412 -29.10 -18.44 -11.48
C LEU A 412 -29.85 -19.50 -12.31
N MET A 413 -29.93 -20.70 -11.75
CA MET A 413 -30.83 -21.74 -12.28
C MET A 413 -32.27 -21.27 -12.12
N ALA A 414 -33.10 -21.62 -13.11
CA ALA A 414 -34.53 -21.33 -13.11
C ALA A 414 -35.27 -22.04 -11.98
#